data_e3aea8abcdb3b59f7bd7328f9c811c9c
#
_entry.id   e3aea8abcdb3b59f7bd7328f9c811c9c
#
_cell.length_a   1.000
_cell.length_b   1.000
_cell.length_c   1.000
_cell.angle_alpha   90.00
_cell.angle_beta   90.00
_cell.angle_gamma   90.00
#
_symmetry.space_group_name_H-M   'P 1'
#
loop_
_entity.id
_entity.type
_entity.pdbx_description
1 polymer ?
#
loop_
_entity_poly.entity_id
_entity_poly.type
_entity_poly.pdbx_seq_one_letter_code
_entity_poly.pdbx_strand_id
1 'polypeptide(L)'
;MLHRTLLCFALVSGLGLSSAAAAGAAAPSDVLKITLDQAKIAKVPTGTTTLVVGNPSIADVTMLKGGVGMVVTGKGYGETNLVAIDAQGNILDEKQIEVTPTRSVLVVQRGDARSSYTCNPWCMPTVQLGDADATFDDAGKQITTRNSLAQTAITGGK
;
A
#
# COMPACT_ATOMS: atom_id res chain seq x y z
N MET A 1 -35.09 42.77 -73.18
CA MET A 1 -35.36 43.18 -71.79
C MET A 1 -34.84 42.11 -70.86
N LEU A 2 -33.91 42.50 -70.02
CA LEU A 2 -33.09 41.68 -69.22
C LEU A 2 -33.85 41.04 -67.99
N HIS A 3 -33.73 39.73 -67.78
CA HIS A 3 -34.03 39.11 -66.46
C HIS A 3 -32.79 38.36 -65.99
N ARG A 4 -32.09 39.03 -65.10
CA ARG A 4 -30.96 38.46 -64.34
C ARG A 4 -31.55 37.61 -63.18
N THR A 5 -31.39 36.31 -63.22
CA THR A 5 -31.66 35.39 -62.12
C THR A 5 -30.38 35.19 -61.32
N LEU A 6 -30.36 35.70 -60.08
CA LEU A 6 -29.32 35.46 -59.08
C LEU A 6 -29.45 34.04 -58.50
N LEU A 7 -28.44 33.22 -58.71
CA LEU A 7 -28.30 31.95 -58.00
C LEU A 7 -27.60 32.21 -56.65
N CYS A 8 -28.31 32.11 -55.56
CA CYS A 8 -27.74 32.04 -54.20
C CYS A 8 -27.19 30.64 -53.91
N PHE A 9 -25.89 30.49 -53.86
CA PHE A 9 -25.20 29.30 -53.41
C PHE A 9 -25.15 29.34 -51.86
N ALA A 10 -25.93 28.50 -51.20
CA ALA A 10 -25.86 28.33 -49.73
C ALA A 10 -24.75 27.33 -49.41
N LEU A 11 -23.65 27.82 -48.84
CA LEU A 11 -22.60 26.99 -48.20
C LEU A 11 -23.10 26.49 -46.87
N VAL A 12 -23.43 25.21 -46.76
CA VAL A 12 -23.69 24.53 -45.49
C VAL A 12 -22.35 24.08 -44.91
N SER A 13 -21.83 24.86 -43.98
CA SER A 13 -20.67 24.51 -43.17
C SER A 13 -21.07 23.43 -42.16
N GLY A 14 -20.69 22.16 -42.38
CA GLY A 14 -20.87 21.08 -41.44
C GLY A 14 -19.92 21.24 -40.26
N LEU A 15 -20.44 21.61 -39.09
CA LEU A 15 -19.72 21.47 -37.79
C LEU A 15 -19.59 20.01 -37.46
N GLY A 16 -18.40 19.44 -37.65
CA GLY A 16 -18.04 18.10 -37.12
C GLY A 16 -17.98 18.15 -35.60
N LEU A 17 -18.96 17.55 -34.89
CA LEU A 17 -18.83 17.27 -33.46
C LEU A 17 -17.78 16.18 -33.29
N SER A 18 -16.58 16.57 -32.87
CA SER A 18 -15.57 15.64 -32.38
C SER A 18 -16.04 15.11 -31.02
N SER A 19 -16.56 13.89 -30.96
CA SER A 19 -16.78 13.16 -29.71
C SER A 19 -15.44 12.88 -29.04
N ALA A 20 -15.07 13.69 -28.04
CA ALA A 20 -13.99 13.37 -27.13
C ALA A 20 -14.41 12.09 -26.38
N ALA A 21 -13.76 10.96 -26.67
CA ALA A 21 -13.86 9.76 -25.88
C ALA A 21 -13.36 10.10 -24.47
N ALA A 22 -14.28 10.16 -23.50
CA ALA A 22 -13.93 10.25 -22.09
C ALA A 22 -13.10 9.00 -21.76
N ALA A 23 -11.81 9.19 -21.50
CA ALA A 23 -10.98 8.14 -20.91
C ALA A 23 -11.68 7.70 -19.62
N GLY A 24 -12.20 6.47 -19.61
CA GLY A 24 -12.87 5.91 -18.45
C GLY A 24 -11.94 6.02 -17.25
N ALA A 25 -12.37 6.77 -16.22
CA ALA A 25 -11.73 6.75 -14.93
C ALA A 25 -11.69 5.29 -14.49
N ALA A 26 -10.49 4.75 -14.30
CA ALA A 26 -10.31 3.42 -13.72
C ALA A 26 -11.14 3.37 -12.43
N ALA A 27 -11.99 2.33 -12.28
CA ALA A 27 -12.74 2.12 -11.06
C ALA A 27 -11.75 2.16 -9.88
N PRO A 28 -12.13 2.74 -8.72
CA PRO A 28 -11.24 2.77 -7.57
C PRO A 28 -10.85 1.34 -7.25
N SER A 29 -9.57 1.01 -7.42
CA SER A 29 -9.01 -0.26 -7.00
C SER A 29 -9.27 -0.38 -5.50
N ASP A 30 -9.78 -1.55 -5.07
CA ASP A 30 -10.05 -1.83 -3.65
C ASP A 30 -8.74 -1.67 -2.86
N VAL A 31 -8.64 -0.58 -2.08
CA VAL A 31 -7.42 -0.23 -1.36
C VAL A 31 -7.39 -0.97 -0.03
N LEU A 32 -6.44 -1.86 0.13
CA LEU A 32 -6.18 -2.57 1.38
C LEU A 32 -5.27 -1.75 2.28
N LYS A 33 -5.88 -1.04 3.25
CA LYS A 33 -5.13 -0.25 4.23
C LYS A 33 -4.65 -1.13 5.38
N ILE A 34 -3.35 -1.04 5.68
CA ILE A 34 -2.66 -1.81 6.70
C ILE A 34 -1.79 -0.85 7.52
N THR A 35 -1.66 -1.11 8.81
CA THR A 35 -0.73 -0.38 9.67
C THR A 35 0.64 -1.05 9.64
N LEU A 36 1.71 -0.28 9.72
CA LEU A 36 3.07 -0.80 9.84
C LEU A 36 3.17 -1.81 10.99
N ASP A 37 3.92 -2.90 10.79
CA ASP A 37 4.14 -4.01 11.72
C ASP A 37 2.85 -4.77 12.11
N GLN A 38 1.76 -4.58 11.39
CA GLN A 38 0.52 -5.32 11.59
C GLN A 38 0.22 -6.25 10.42
N ALA A 39 -0.43 -7.35 10.75
CA ALA A 39 -0.95 -8.31 9.77
C ALA A 39 -2.47 -8.20 9.66
N LYS A 40 -2.99 -8.30 8.45
CA LYS A 40 -4.42 -8.28 8.14
C LYS A 40 -4.78 -9.46 7.27
N ILE A 41 -5.87 -10.14 7.60
CA ILE A 41 -6.40 -11.20 6.76
C ILE A 41 -7.30 -10.57 5.68
N ALA A 42 -7.08 -10.94 4.43
CA ALA A 42 -7.89 -10.55 3.30
C ALA A 42 -8.33 -11.77 2.49
N LYS A 43 -9.42 -11.62 1.74
CA LYS A 43 -9.94 -12.67 0.86
C LYS A 43 -9.10 -12.72 -0.42
N VAL A 44 -8.98 -13.93 -0.96
CA VAL A 44 -8.34 -14.22 -2.25
C VAL A 44 -9.40 -14.71 -3.22
N PRO A 45 -9.41 -14.29 -4.49
CA PRO A 45 -10.31 -14.84 -5.50
C PRO A 45 -10.18 -16.36 -5.62
N THR A 46 -11.30 -17.04 -5.85
CA THR A 46 -11.29 -18.50 -6.09
C THR A 46 -10.47 -18.81 -7.35
N GLY A 47 -9.60 -19.82 -7.27
CA GLY A 47 -8.74 -20.20 -8.39
C GLY A 47 -7.35 -19.55 -8.37
N THR A 48 -7.07 -18.66 -7.40
CA THR A 48 -5.73 -18.07 -7.25
C THR A 48 -4.72 -19.14 -6.87
N THR A 49 -3.63 -19.22 -7.62
CA THR A 49 -2.49 -20.10 -7.35
C THR A 49 -1.24 -19.33 -6.92
N THR A 50 -1.13 -18.08 -7.35
CA THR A 50 0.04 -17.23 -7.10
C THR A 50 -0.40 -15.83 -6.68
N LEU A 51 0.28 -15.29 -5.66
CA LEU A 51 0.16 -13.90 -5.23
C LEU A 51 1.50 -13.20 -5.48
N VAL A 52 1.46 -12.04 -6.13
CA VAL A 52 2.65 -11.24 -6.44
C VAL A 52 2.49 -9.87 -5.82
N VAL A 53 3.47 -9.46 -5.00
CA VAL A 53 3.56 -8.11 -4.42
C VAL A 53 4.56 -7.31 -5.23
N GLY A 54 4.18 -6.10 -5.63
CA GLY A 54 5.03 -5.22 -6.44
C GLY A 54 6.30 -4.78 -5.69
N ASN A 55 6.16 -4.41 -4.42
CA ASN A 55 7.29 -4.04 -3.57
C ASN A 55 7.29 -4.79 -2.22
N PRO A 56 8.13 -5.84 -2.07
CA PRO A 56 8.21 -6.64 -0.84
C PRO A 56 8.76 -5.87 0.38
N SER A 57 9.38 -4.70 0.18
CA SER A 57 9.83 -3.83 1.30
C SER A 57 8.67 -3.07 1.96
N ILE A 58 7.56 -2.89 1.26
CA ILE A 58 6.37 -2.19 1.77
C ILE A 58 5.40 -3.18 2.41
N ALA A 59 5.11 -4.28 1.73
CA ALA A 59 4.20 -5.31 2.24
C ALA A 59 4.68 -6.71 1.89
N ASP A 60 4.34 -7.66 2.74
CA ASP A 60 4.54 -9.09 2.51
C ASP A 60 3.19 -9.82 2.52
N VAL A 61 3.04 -10.85 1.69
CA VAL A 61 1.78 -11.58 1.55
C VAL A 61 2.02 -13.07 1.60
N THR A 62 1.28 -13.74 2.47
CA THR A 62 1.31 -15.20 2.59
C THR A 62 -0.08 -15.78 2.36
N MET A 63 -0.21 -16.71 1.41
CA MET A 63 -1.46 -17.42 1.17
C MET A 63 -1.75 -18.41 2.30
N LEU A 64 -2.98 -18.40 2.80
CA LEU A 64 -3.43 -19.37 3.79
C LEU A 64 -3.66 -20.74 3.14
N LYS A 65 -3.41 -21.79 3.91
CA LYS A 65 -3.69 -23.17 3.46
C LYS A 65 -5.17 -23.29 3.05
N GLY A 66 -5.40 -23.90 1.89
CA GLY A 66 -6.74 -24.03 1.32
C GLY A 66 -7.12 -22.93 0.34
N GLY A 67 -6.29 -21.91 0.12
CA GLY A 67 -6.47 -20.90 -0.94
C GLY A 67 -7.65 -19.94 -0.75
N VAL A 68 -8.26 -19.91 0.43
CA VAL A 68 -9.47 -19.10 0.72
C VAL A 68 -9.15 -17.70 1.24
N GLY A 69 -7.89 -17.44 1.59
CA GLY A 69 -7.47 -16.15 2.14
C GLY A 69 -5.95 -15.96 2.10
N MET A 70 -5.54 -14.75 2.44
CA MET A 70 -4.15 -14.36 2.57
C MET A 70 -3.94 -13.53 3.83
N VAL A 71 -2.73 -13.58 4.37
CA VAL A 71 -2.24 -12.67 5.40
C VAL A 71 -1.37 -11.64 4.72
N VAL A 72 -1.69 -10.37 4.89
CA VAL A 72 -0.90 -9.24 4.38
C VAL A 72 -0.29 -8.51 5.56
N THR A 73 1.04 -8.36 5.55
CA THR A 73 1.81 -7.73 6.62
C THR A 73 2.44 -6.43 6.10
N GLY A 74 2.22 -5.32 6.80
CA GLY A 74 2.87 -4.03 6.51
C GLY A 74 4.31 -4.03 7.04
N LYS A 75 5.30 -3.81 6.17
CA LYS A 75 6.74 -3.81 6.51
C LYS A 75 7.40 -2.45 6.39
N GLY A 76 6.91 -1.61 5.49
CA GLY A 76 7.44 -0.25 5.26
C GLY A 76 6.32 0.69 4.85
N TYR A 77 6.50 1.99 5.08
CA TYR A 77 5.51 3.00 4.67
C TYR A 77 5.44 3.13 3.14
N GLY A 78 4.27 3.40 2.64
CA GLY A 78 4.04 3.67 1.23
C GLY A 78 2.92 2.84 0.63
N GLU A 79 2.91 2.81 -0.70
CA GLU A 79 1.91 2.12 -1.49
C GLU A 79 2.59 1.08 -2.41
N THR A 80 1.91 -0.04 -2.58
CA THR A 80 2.30 -1.09 -3.53
C THR A 80 1.04 -1.77 -4.05
N ASN A 81 1.16 -2.61 -5.07
CA ASN A 81 0.07 -3.42 -5.56
C ASN A 81 0.25 -4.90 -5.22
N LEU A 82 -0.86 -5.61 -5.22
CA LEU A 82 -0.95 -7.06 -5.08
C LEU A 82 -1.73 -7.61 -6.26
N VAL A 83 -1.16 -8.57 -6.96
CA VAL A 83 -1.76 -9.25 -8.11
C VAL A 83 -2.03 -10.70 -7.75
N ALA A 84 -3.27 -11.15 -7.95
CA ALA A 84 -3.69 -12.54 -7.81
C ALA A 84 -3.77 -13.19 -9.19
N ILE A 85 -3.10 -14.34 -9.38
CA ILE A 85 -2.93 -14.99 -10.66
C ILE A 85 -3.39 -16.47 -10.56
N ASP A 86 -4.07 -16.97 -11.60
CA ASP A 86 -4.47 -18.37 -11.71
C ASP A 86 -3.34 -19.31 -12.21
N ALA A 87 -3.63 -20.60 -12.33
CA ALA A 87 -2.68 -21.60 -12.83
C ALA A 87 -2.34 -21.42 -14.33
N GLN A 88 -3.14 -20.68 -15.10
CA GLN A 88 -2.96 -20.39 -16.51
C GLN A 88 -2.20 -19.08 -16.75
N GLY A 89 -1.93 -18.31 -15.68
CA GLY A 89 -1.26 -17.00 -15.75
C GLY A 89 -2.21 -15.83 -15.98
N ASN A 90 -3.54 -16.03 -15.88
CA ASN A 90 -4.49 -14.91 -15.98
C ASN A 90 -4.57 -14.16 -14.65
N ILE A 91 -4.67 -12.83 -14.72
CA ILE A 91 -4.89 -11.98 -13.56
C ILE A 91 -6.35 -12.10 -13.15
N LEU A 92 -6.59 -12.56 -11.92
CA LEU A 92 -7.92 -12.69 -11.32
C LEU A 92 -8.33 -11.44 -10.56
N ASP A 93 -7.37 -10.74 -9.95
CA ASP A 93 -7.62 -9.54 -9.16
C ASP A 93 -6.33 -8.72 -8.99
N GLU A 94 -6.49 -7.41 -8.87
CA GLU A 94 -5.41 -6.49 -8.53
C GLU A 94 -5.90 -5.51 -7.47
N LYS A 95 -5.17 -5.42 -6.36
CA LYS A 95 -5.48 -4.54 -5.23
C LYS A 95 -4.33 -3.60 -4.94
N GLN A 96 -4.65 -2.37 -4.57
CA GLN A 96 -3.70 -1.44 -3.98
C GLN A 96 -3.52 -1.76 -2.50
N ILE A 97 -2.28 -1.80 -2.03
CA ILE A 97 -1.93 -1.89 -0.60
C ILE A 97 -1.35 -0.54 -0.16
N GLU A 98 -1.93 0.04 0.88
CA GLU A 98 -1.43 1.26 1.52
C GLU A 98 -0.99 0.94 2.96
N VAL A 99 0.30 1.13 3.25
CA VAL A 99 0.85 0.92 4.59
C VAL A 99 1.03 2.26 5.29
N THR A 100 0.30 2.46 6.38
CA THR A 100 0.25 3.70 7.15
C THR A 100 0.93 3.56 8.52
N PRO A 101 1.37 4.69 9.13
CA PRO A 101 1.91 4.68 10.48
C PRO A 101 0.90 4.24 11.53
N THR A 102 1.41 3.71 12.65
CA THR A 102 0.61 3.45 13.86
C THR A 102 0.15 4.76 14.48
N ARG A 103 -1.15 4.88 14.79
CA ARG A 103 -1.74 6.12 15.34
C ARG A 103 -1.36 6.42 16.79
N SER A 104 -0.84 5.46 17.53
CA SER A 104 -0.49 5.58 18.95
C SER A 104 0.99 5.94 19.19
N VAL A 105 1.67 6.46 18.19
CA VAL A 105 3.07 6.89 18.30
C VAL A 105 3.13 8.40 18.41
N LEU A 106 3.76 8.89 19.49
CA LEU A 106 4.14 10.27 19.66
C LEU A 106 5.46 10.51 18.92
N VAL A 107 5.47 11.45 18.00
CA VAL A 107 6.68 11.85 17.26
C VAL A 107 7.17 13.19 17.80
N VAL A 108 8.43 13.25 18.20
CA VAL A 108 9.12 14.48 18.62
C VAL A 108 10.14 14.84 17.55
N GLN A 109 9.95 16.02 16.93
CA GLN A 109 10.87 16.56 15.94
C GLN A 109 11.71 17.70 16.55
N ARG A 110 13.04 17.60 16.43
CA ARG A 110 13.96 18.66 16.87
C ARG A 110 14.94 18.95 15.72
N GLY A 111 14.68 20.02 14.98
CA GLY A 111 15.40 20.28 13.74
C GLY A 111 15.16 19.16 12.73
N ASP A 112 16.20 18.52 12.28
CA ASP A 112 16.20 17.36 11.40
C ASP A 112 16.07 16.01 12.14
N ALA A 113 16.33 15.99 13.46
CA ALA A 113 16.26 14.79 14.27
C ALA A 113 14.82 14.47 14.70
N ARG A 114 14.37 13.26 14.41
CA ARG A 114 13.08 12.70 14.78
C ARG A 114 13.25 11.58 15.80
N SER A 115 12.37 11.54 16.80
CA SER A 115 12.33 10.47 17.81
C SER A 115 10.86 10.06 18.04
N SER A 116 10.62 8.77 18.12
CA SER A 116 9.28 8.22 18.28
C SER A 116 9.10 7.51 19.62
N TYR A 117 7.91 7.67 20.21
CA TYR A 117 7.55 7.09 21.51
C TYR A 117 6.18 6.44 21.44
N THR A 118 6.05 5.28 22.08
CA THR A 118 4.74 4.64 22.35
C THR A 118 4.32 4.99 23.75
N CYS A 119 3.08 5.53 23.93
CA CYS A 119 2.59 5.99 25.22
C CYS A 119 1.35 5.18 25.66
N ASN A 120 1.42 4.52 26.87
CA ASN A 120 0.30 3.80 27.47
C ASN A 120 0.56 3.46 28.97
N PRO A 121 0.20 4.29 29.92
CA PRO A 121 0.09 5.75 29.91
C PRO A 121 1.46 6.45 29.80
N TRP A 122 2.55 5.73 30.12
CA TRP A 122 3.92 6.24 30.10
C TRP A 122 4.51 6.13 28.69
N CYS A 123 5.20 7.19 28.27
CA CYS A 123 5.87 7.21 26.98
C CYS A 123 7.22 6.52 27.04
N MET A 124 7.39 5.49 26.21
CA MET A 124 8.62 4.72 26.07
C MET A 124 9.17 4.87 24.65
N PRO A 125 10.51 4.96 24.47
CA PRO A 125 11.10 4.96 23.14
C PRO A 125 10.66 3.73 22.32
N THR A 126 10.37 3.94 21.06
CA THR A 126 10.02 2.86 20.12
C THR A 126 10.85 3.00 18.84
N VAL A 127 11.02 1.91 18.10
CA VAL A 127 11.74 1.90 16.82
C VAL A 127 10.74 2.16 15.71
N GLN A 128 10.89 3.30 15.04
CA GLN A 128 10.05 3.67 13.89
C GLN A 128 10.92 4.08 12.71
N LEU A 129 10.52 3.69 11.51
CA LEU A 129 11.18 4.12 10.28
C LEU A 129 11.15 5.65 10.15
N GLY A 130 12.30 6.24 9.87
CA GLY A 130 12.49 7.69 9.75
C GLY A 130 12.87 8.40 11.05
N ASP A 131 13.08 7.67 12.16
CA ASP A 131 13.74 8.23 13.34
C ASP A 131 15.22 8.49 13.06
N ALA A 132 15.82 9.43 13.82
CA ALA A 132 17.26 9.70 13.74
C ALA A 132 18.04 8.43 14.09
N ASP A 133 19.13 8.17 13.37
CA ASP A 133 19.93 6.94 13.46
C ASP A 133 20.32 6.60 14.91
N ALA A 134 20.76 7.60 15.70
CA ALA A 134 21.13 7.38 17.11
C ALA A 134 19.94 6.86 17.94
N THR A 135 18.75 7.42 17.75
CA THR A 135 17.54 7.02 18.48
C THR A 135 17.07 5.63 18.04
N PHE A 136 17.10 5.38 16.74
CA PHE A 136 16.72 4.10 16.14
C PHE A 136 17.65 2.97 16.61
N ASP A 137 18.96 3.19 16.52
CA ASP A 137 20.00 2.22 16.88
C ASP A 137 19.96 1.89 18.38
N ASP A 138 19.86 2.90 19.25
CA ASP A 138 19.84 2.70 20.70
C ASP A 138 18.60 1.88 21.14
N ALA A 139 17.42 2.21 20.62
CA ALA A 139 16.22 1.46 20.89
C ALA A 139 16.28 0.03 20.31
N GLY A 140 16.81 -0.13 19.09
CA GLY A 140 17.01 -1.41 18.43
C GLY A 140 17.98 -2.32 19.22
N LYS A 141 19.11 -1.78 19.69
CA LYS A 141 20.07 -2.51 20.54
C LYS A 141 19.45 -2.96 21.86
N GLN A 142 18.66 -2.10 22.52
CA GLN A 142 17.96 -2.44 23.77
C GLN A 142 16.95 -3.59 23.56
N ILE A 143 16.18 -3.55 22.48
CA ILE A 143 15.22 -4.60 22.11
C ILE A 143 15.97 -5.92 21.87
N THR A 144 17.04 -5.90 21.10
CA THR A 144 17.84 -7.09 20.78
C THR A 144 18.45 -7.69 22.04
N THR A 145 19.04 -6.87 22.91
CA THR A 145 19.62 -7.30 24.20
C THR A 145 18.55 -7.92 25.09
N ARG A 146 17.39 -7.27 25.24
CA ARG A 146 16.28 -7.79 26.02
C ARG A 146 15.81 -9.16 25.49
N ASN A 147 15.68 -9.30 24.18
CA ASN A 147 15.22 -10.55 23.56
C ASN A 147 16.25 -11.68 23.76
N SER A 148 17.57 -11.39 23.65
CA SER A 148 18.60 -12.38 23.91
C SER A 148 18.62 -12.85 25.37
N LEU A 149 18.45 -11.92 26.32
CA LEU A 149 18.35 -12.26 27.75
C LEU A 149 17.12 -13.13 28.03
N ALA A 150 15.97 -12.83 27.41
CA ALA A 150 14.76 -13.64 27.55
C ALA A 150 14.95 -15.08 27.01
N GLN A 151 15.62 -15.22 25.85
CA GLN A 151 15.93 -16.52 25.27
C GLN A 151 16.90 -17.32 26.15
N THR A 152 17.93 -16.69 26.70
CA THR A 152 18.89 -17.33 27.62
C THR A 152 18.19 -17.83 28.88
N ALA A 153 17.24 -17.07 29.43
CA ALA A 153 16.45 -17.48 30.58
C ALA A 153 15.61 -18.76 30.34
N ILE A 154 15.09 -18.91 29.10
CA ILE A 154 14.31 -20.10 28.72
C ILE A 154 15.21 -21.32 28.53
N THR A 155 16.42 -21.16 28.00
CA THR A 155 17.36 -22.25 27.70
C THR A 155 18.24 -22.64 28.90
N GLY A 156 18.53 -21.70 29.80
CA GLY A 156 19.38 -21.89 30.98
C GLY A 156 18.68 -22.54 32.21
N GLY A 157 17.40 -22.82 32.14
CA GLY A 157 16.58 -23.42 33.20
C GLY A 157 16.49 -24.95 33.15
N LYS A 158 17.44 -25.67 32.52
CA LYS A 158 17.55 -27.14 32.54
C LYS A 158 18.73 -27.57 33.39
#